data_b349330d42f21147fff79d3cb6713c21
#
_entry.id   b349330d42f21147fff79d3cb6713c21
#
_cell.length_a   1.000
_cell.length_b   1.000
_cell.length_c   1.000
_cell.angle_alpha   90.00
_cell.angle_beta   90.00
_cell.angle_gamma   90.00
#
_symmetry.space_group_name_H-M   'P 1'
#
loop_
_entity.id
_entity.type
_entity.pdbx_description
1 polymer ?
#
loop_
_entity_poly.entity_id
_entity_poly.type
_entity_poly.pdbx_seq_one_letter_code
_entity_poly.pdbx_strand_id
1 'polypeptide(L)'
;MIGEMCGERGLRVSGGGVGERVMEREELAVDPVALARRLLGCVLEARGDDGVVRVRLAEVEAYRGLDDPASHCYRGRTPRNEVMWGPAGHLYVYFVYGMHFCANIVGLTDGEPGAVLLRAGEVVEGRELAASRRPRARGGGAVAKGPAVLTSVLGIDRDHNGIDLTDADSPVRLLAGSPVPSDRIHTGPRVGVAAAMDVPWRFWIAGSPAVSTYRRGGRARTRVTRP
;
A
#
# COMPACT_ATOMS: atom_id res chain seq x y z
N MET A 1 -2.49 -47.48 45.47
CA MET A 1 -2.29 -47.47 44.00
C MET A 1 -2.88 -46.19 43.49
N ILE A 2 -2.03 -45.24 43.20
CA ILE A 2 -2.36 -43.87 42.80
C ILE A 2 -2.21 -43.84 41.30
N GLY A 3 -3.32 -43.58 40.57
CA GLY A 3 -3.30 -43.40 39.13
C GLY A 3 -3.17 -41.92 38.79
N GLU A 4 -2.03 -41.55 38.21
CA GLU A 4 -1.80 -40.22 37.64
C GLU A 4 -2.57 -40.09 36.33
N MET A 5 -3.51 -39.13 36.30
CA MET A 5 -4.12 -38.67 35.06
C MET A 5 -3.24 -37.54 34.47
N CYS A 6 -2.48 -37.89 33.46
CA CYS A 6 -1.75 -36.95 32.61
C CYS A 6 -2.74 -36.16 31.76
N GLY A 7 -2.92 -34.87 32.08
CA GLY A 7 -3.73 -33.96 31.31
C GLY A 7 -3.00 -33.50 30.05
N GLU A 8 -3.40 -34.00 28.90
CA GLU A 8 -3.01 -33.44 27.60
C GLU A 8 -3.55 -32.04 27.44
N ARG A 9 -2.67 -31.04 27.55
CA ARG A 9 -2.96 -29.67 27.11
C ARG A 9 -2.94 -29.65 25.58
N GLY A 10 -4.11 -29.80 24.99
CA GLY A 10 -4.33 -29.60 23.56
C GLY A 10 -3.87 -28.17 23.17
N LEU A 11 -2.85 -28.10 22.33
CA LEU A 11 -2.42 -26.88 21.65
C LEU A 11 -3.58 -26.46 20.76
N ARG A 12 -4.32 -25.42 21.15
CA ARG A 12 -5.27 -24.77 20.25
C ARG A 12 -4.46 -24.04 19.19
N VAL A 13 -4.30 -24.62 18.04
CA VAL A 13 -3.91 -23.93 16.82
C VAL A 13 -5.08 -23.03 16.47
N SER A 14 -4.97 -21.75 16.82
CA SER A 14 -5.89 -20.73 16.34
C SER A 14 -5.65 -20.59 14.83
N GLY A 15 -6.54 -21.16 14.04
CA GLY A 15 -6.62 -20.92 12.60
C GLY A 15 -7.08 -19.47 12.39
N GLY A 16 -6.16 -18.50 12.48
CA GLY A 16 -6.43 -17.13 12.10
C GLY A 16 -6.74 -17.07 10.61
N GLY A 17 -7.92 -16.58 10.24
CA GLY A 17 -8.29 -16.33 8.86
C GLY A 17 -7.30 -15.38 8.19
N VAL A 18 -7.12 -15.52 6.88
CA VAL A 18 -6.27 -14.65 6.08
C VAL A 18 -6.73 -13.19 6.26
N GLY A 19 -5.84 -12.31 6.79
CA GLY A 19 -6.12 -10.89 6.99
C GLY A 19 -6.68 -10.51 8.36
N GLU A 20 -6.48 -11.31 9.42
CA GLU A 20 -6.93 -10.99 10.78
C GLU A 20 -5.84 -10.35 11.65
N ARG A 21 -4.54 -10.59 11.36
CA ARG A 21 -3.42 -10.03 12.11
C ARG A 21 -2.97 -8.70 11.52
N VAL A 22 -2.92 -7.65 12.35
CA VAL A 22 -2.25 -6.40 11.98
C VAL A 22 -0.75 -6.65 11.84
N MET A 23 -0.13 -6.11 10.81
CA MET A 23 1.32 -6.21 10.61
C MET A 23 2.07 -5.40 11.66
N GLU A 24 3.20 -5.91 12.09
CA GLU A 24 4.08 -5.24 13.04
C GLU A 24 5.00 -4.25 12.32
N ARG A 25 5.43 -3.19 13.01
CA ARG A 25 6.29 -2.14 12.45
C ARG A 25 7.61 -2.68 11.92
N GLU A 26 8.20 -3.64 12.65
CA GLU A 26 9.46 -4.28 12.31
C GLU A 26 9.38 -5.05 10.98
N GLU A 27 8.21 -5.54 10.64
CA GLU A 27 7.98 -6.18 9.34
C GLU A 27 7.99 -5.17 8.19
N LEU A 28 7.73 -3.90 8.47
CA LEU A 28 7.63 -2.80 7.50
C LEU A 28 8.92 -1.96 7.44
N ALA A 29 9.75 -2.00 8.48
CA ALA A 29 11.01 -1.26 8.59
C ALA A 29 12.13 -1.89 7.73
N VAL A 30 11.89 -2.02 6.44
CA VAL A 30 12.81 -2.62 5.46
C VAL A 30 12.91 -1.77 4.20
N ASP A 31 13.93 -2.03 3.35
CA ASP A 31 14.09 -1.35 2.05
C ASP A 31 12.77 -1.37 1.24
N PRO A 32 12.36 -0.25 0.61
CA PRO A 32 11.11 -0.14 -0.12
C PRO A 32 10.91 -1.20 -1.22
N VAL A 33 11.98 -1.69 -1.85
CA VAL A 33 11.91 -2.76 -2.87
C VAL A 33 11.55 -4.10 -2.22
N ALA A 34 12.11 -4.38 -1.05
CA ALA A 34 11.76 -5.57 -0.26
C ALA A 34 10.34 -5.44 0.31
N LEU A 35 9.99 -4.26 0.84
CA LEU A 35 8.66 -3.96 1.35
C LEU A 35 7.60 -4.12 0.26
N ALA A 36 7.83 -3.61 -0.96
CA ALA A 36 6.90 -3.73 -2.08
C ALA A 36 6.52 -5.19 -2.38
N ARG A 37 7.48 -6.11 -2.33
CA ARG A 37 7.20 -7.54 -2.52
C ARG A 37 6.39 -8.12 -1.38
N ARG A 38 6.68 -7.72 -0.14
CA ARG A 38 5.97 -8.17 1.07
C ARG A 38 4.53 -7.68 1.11
N LEU A 39 4.26 -6.47 0.62
CA LEU A 39 2.92 -5.88 0.61
C LEU A 39 1.95 -6.54 -0.37
N LEU A 40 2.44 -7.23 -1.40
CA LEU A 40 1.57 -7.97 -2.30
C LEU A 40 0.85 -9.10 -1.55
N GLY A 41 -0.47 -9.15 -1.68
CA GLY A 41 -1.32 -10.11 -0.96
C GLY A 41 -1.75 -9.66 0.44
N CYS A 42 -1.10 -8.65 1.05
CA CYS A 42 -1.58 -8.03 2.28
C CYS A 42 -2.91 -7.31 2.05
N VAL A 43 -3.64 -7.09 3.13
CA VAL A 43 -4.96 -6.46 3.08
C VAL A 43 -4.90 -5.10 3.75
N LEU A 44 -5.25 -4.05 3.01
CA LEU A 44 -5.49 -2.73 3.59
C LEU A 44 -6.97 -2.64 3.96
N GLU A 45 -7.23 -2.42 5.23
CA GLU A 45 -8.57 -2.23 5.80
C GLU A 45 -8.78 -0.76 6.12
N ALA A 46 -9.90 -0.21 5.70
CA ALA A 46 -10.37 1.11 6.12
C ALA A 46 -11.74 0.98 6.81
N ARG A 47 -11.86 1.58 7.98
CA ARG A 47 -13.05 1.61 8.82
C ARG A 47 -13.56 3.04 8.91
N GLY A 48 -14.82 3.25 8.64
CA GLY A 48 -15.52 4.52 8.79
C GLY A 48 -16.89 4.29 9.41
N ASP A 49 -17.60 5.38 9.69
CA ASP A 49 -18.98 5.33 10.23
C ASP A 49 -19.95 4.66 9.24
N ASP A 50 -19.63 4.66 7.96
CA ASP A 50 -20.39 4.04 6.87
C ASP A 50 -20.07 2.55 6.67
N GLY A 51 -19.07 2.00 7.38
CA GLY A 51 -18.72 0.60 7.35
C GLY A 51 -17.22 0.32 7.10
N VAL A 52 -16.93 -0.92 6.69
CA VAL A 52 -15.58 -1.42 6.47
C VAL A 52 -15.38 -1.77 5.01
N VAL A 53 -14.24 -1.34 4.44
CA VAL A 53 -13.75 -1.81 3.13
C VAL A 53 -12.38 -2.43 3.31
N ARG A 54 -12.20 -3.64 2.76
CA ARG A 54 -10.91 -4.35 2.73
C ARG A 54 -10.46 -4.56 1.29
N VAL A 55 -9.22 -4.20 1.01
CA VAL A 55 -8.60 -4.36 -0.31
C VAL A 55 -7.33 -5.20 -0.19
N ARG A 56 -7.30 -6.36 -0.86
CA ARG A 56 -6.08 -7.15 -1.01
C ARG A 56 -5.19 -6.52 -2.08
N LEU A 57 -3.99 -6.11 -1.70
CA LEU A 57 -3.05 -5.42 -2.56
C LEU A 57 -2.53 -6.33 -3.67
N ALA A 58 -2.60 -5.86 -4.92
CA ALA A 58 -2.17 -6.60 -6.11
C ALA A 58 -1.15 -5.87 -6.97
N GLU A 59 -0.96 -4.56 -6.77
CA GLU A 59 0.02 -3.74 -7.48
C GLU A 59 0.53 -2.61 -6.59
N VAL A 60 1.87 -2.44 -6.56
CA VAL A 60 2.56 -1.42 -5.77
C VAL A 60 3.81 -0.90 -6.49
N GLU A 61 4.35 0.25 -6.05
CA GLU A 61 5.62 0.79 -6.56
C GLU A 61 6.52 1.23 -5.41
N ALA A 62 7.80 0.83 -5.47
CA ALA A 62 8.80 1.25 -4.50
C ALA A 62 9.43 2.60 -4.88
N TYR A 63 9.69 3.43 -3.84
CA TYR A 63 10.37 4.72 -3.93
C TYR A 63 11.41 4.81 -2.82
N ARG A 64 12.73 4.85 -3.19
CA ARG A 64 13.86 4.71 -2.28
C ARG A 64 14.36 6.03 -1.67
N GLY A 65 13.53 7.07 -1.65
CA GLY A 65 13.90 8.30 -0.97
C GLY A 65 15.00 9.09 -1.70
N LEU A 66 16.14 9.34 -1.03
CA LEU A 66 17.22 10.20 -1.54
C LEU A 66 17.95 9.62 -2.77
N ASP A 67 17.97 8.30 -2.92
CA ASP A 67 18.64 7.61 -4.02
C ASP A 67 17.75 7.45 -5.26
N ASP A 68 16.50 7.93 -5.19
CA ASP A 68 15.51 7.74 -6.25
C ASP A 68 15.03 9.06 -6.84
N PRO A 69 15.49 9.43 -8.05
CA PRO A 69 15.08 10.67 -8.72
C PRO A 69 13.57 10.81 -8.96
N ALA A 70 12.80 9.74 -8.85
CA ALA A 70 11.34 9.75 -8.95
C ALA A 70 10.64 9.90 -7.59
N SER A 71 11.38 9.81 -6.47
CA SER A 71 10.84 9.96 -5.13
C SER A 71 10.55 11.42 -4.78
N HIS A 72 9.50 11.64 -4.01
CA HIS A 72 9.21 12.96 -3.41
C HIS A 72 10.31 13.43 -2.45
N CYS A 73 11.10 12.51 -1.90
CA CYS A 73 12.20 12.82 -0.98
C CYS A 73 13.56 13.01 -1.68
N TYR A 74 13.67 12.84 -2.99
CA TYR A 74 14.94 12.97 -3.73
C TYR A 74 15.65 14.29 -3.47
N ARG A 75 14.90 15.38 -3.30
CA ARG A 75 15.43 16.72 -3.05
C ARG A 75 15.46 17.11 -1.56
N GLY A 76 15.32 16.14 -0.67
CA GLY A 76 15.31 16.35 0.77
C GLY A 76 13.92 16.49 1.38
N ARG A 77 13.92 16.81 2.67
CA ARG A 77 12.73 16.92 3.51
C ARG A 77 11.97 18.23 3.26
N THR A 78 10.66 18.13 3.21
CA THR A 78 9.74 19.25 3.05
C THR A 78 8.48 18.99 3.88
N PRO A 79 7.67 20.03 4.22
CA PRO A 79 6.40 19.82 4.93
C PRO A 79 5.45 18.85 4.21
N ARG A 80 5.54 18.75 2.88
CA ARG A 80 4.71 17.85 2.10
C ARG A 80 5.08 16.39 2.29
N ASN A 81 6.37 16.06 2.36
CA ASN A 81 6.87 14.69 2.43
C ASN A 81 7.34 14.27 3.84
N GLU A 82 7.02 15.08 4.85
CA GLU A 82 7.43 14.93 6.24
C GLU A 82 7.16 13.50 6.76
N VAL A 83 5.98 12.94 6.49
CA VAL A 83 5.58 11.60 6.92
C VAL A 83 6.51 10.51 6.38
N MET A 84 7.09 10.68 5.19
CA MET A 84 8.04 9.71 4.61
C MET A 84 9.37 9.59 5.38
N TRP A 85 9.66 10.53 6.29
CA TRP A 85 10.85 10.54 7.14
C TRP A 85 10.59 9.98 8.54
N GLY A 86 9.34 9.66 8.84
CA GLY A 86 8.91 9.11 10.10
C GLY A 86 9.02 7.58 10.15
N PRO A 87 8.49 6.98 11.23
CA PRO A 87 8.54 5.55 11.44
C PRO A 87 7.86 4.75 10.32
N ALA A 88 8.40 3.55 10.04
CA ALA A 88 7.77 2.61 9.12
C ALA A 88 6.33 2.29 9.52
N GLY A 89 5.49 1.98 8.55
CA GLY A 89 4.08 1.65 8.76
C GLY A 89 3.15 2.85 8.80
N HIS A 90 3.65 4.08 8.74
CA HIS A 90 2.79 5.25 8.61
C HIS A 90 2.28 5.41 7.18
N LEU A 91 1.05 5.91 7.05
CA LEU A 91 0.41 6.17 5.76
C LEU A 91 0.78 7.57 5.28
N TYR A 92 1.51 7.67 4.16
CA TYR A 92 1.77 8.94 3.50
C TYR A 92 0.74 9.19 2.41
N VAL A 93 -0.15 10.16 2.62
CA VAL A 93 -1.20 10.55 1.67
C VAL A 93 -0.91 11.90 1.06
N TYR A 94 -1.01 12.00 -0.25
CA TYR A 94 -0.82 13.26 -0.95
C TYR A 94 -1.84 13.49 -2.06
N PHE A 95 -2.14 14.76 -2.32
CA PHE A 95 -3.12 15.19 -3.32
C PHE A 95 -2.48 15.34 -4.68
N VAL A 96 -3.11 14.83 -5.73
CA VAL A 96 -2.62 14.86 -7.12
C VAL A 96 -3.69 15.38 -8.08
N TYR A 97 -3.23 16.09 -9.11
CA TYR A 97 -4.08 16.61 -10.21
C TYR A 97 -5.30 17.42 -9.76
N GLY A 98 -5.29 18.00 -8.56
CA GLY A 98 -6.37 18.82 -8.04
C GLY A 98 -7.69 18.10 -7.73
N MET A 99 -7.70 16.75 -7.73
CA MET A 99 -8.94 16.00 -7.51
C MET A 99 -8.79 14.61 -6.89
N HIS A 100 -7.56 14.10 -6.69
CA HIS A 100 -7.35 12.73 -6.23
C HIS A 100 -6.28 12.64 -5.14
N PHE A 101 -6.36 11.59 -4.34
CA PHE A 101 -5.34 11.22 -3.38
C PHE A 101 -4.56 10.00 -3.86
N CYS A 102 -3.32 9.88 -3.40
CA CYS A 102 -2.50 8.68 -3.49
C CYS A 102 -1.99 8.35 -2.09
N ALA A 103 -1.90 7.06 -1.78
CA ALA A 103 -1.47 6.57 -0.48
C ALA A 103 -0.22 5.70 -0.62
N ASN A 104 0.73 5.89 0.30
CA ASN A 104 1.96 5.12 0.37
C ASN A 104 2.15 4.60 1.79
N ILE A 105 2.80 3.45 1.93
CA ILE A 105 3.26 2.93 3.22
C ILE A 105 4.73 3.29 3.37
N VAL A 106 5.06 3.98 4.46
CA VAL A 106 6.45 4.33 4.80
C VAL A 106 7.21 3.06 5.18
N GLY A 107 8.41 2.91 4.62
CA GLY A 107 9.37 1.85 4.93
C GLY A 107 10.64 2.45 5.56
N LEU A 108 11.67 1.60 5.74
CA LEU A 108 12.94 1.96 6.39
C LEU A 108 12.78 2.33 7.88
N THR A 109 13.87 2.79 8.48
CA THR A 109 13.90 3.25 9.87
C THR A 109 13.56 4.73 9.95
N ASP A 110 13.16 5.18 11.14
CA ASP A 110 12.87 6.58 11.40
C ASP A 110 14.06 7.48 11.01
N GLY A 111 13.78 8.55 10.27
CA GLY A 111 14.79 9.44 9.71
C GLY A 111 15.32 9.07 8.33
N GLU A 112 15.05 7.86 7.83
CA GLU A 112 15.43 7.42 6.48
C GLU A 112 14.19 7.41 5.56
N PRO A 113 14.14 8.26 4.52
CA PRO A 113 12.94 8.37 3.72
C PRO A 113 12.82 7.23 2.70
N GLY A 114 11.69 6.55 2.73
CA GLY A 114 11.37 5.52 1.76
C GLY A 114 9.91 5.11 1.88
N ALA A 115 9.26 4.78 0.77
CA ALA A 115 7.86 4.40 0.81
C ALA A 115 7.47 3.51 -0.37
N VAL A 116 6.33 2.85 -0.23
CA VAL A 116 5.71 2.04 -1.27
C VAL A 116 4.35 2.62 -1.62
N LEU A 117 4.19 3.09 -2.86
CA LEU A 117 2.92 3.56 -3.39
C LEU A 117 1.96 2.38 -3.61
N LEU A 118 0.79 2.48 -3.03
CA LEU A 118 -0.30 1.52 -3.22
C LEU A 118 -1.05 1.87 -4.51
N ARG A 119 -1.11 0.92 -5.45
CA ARG A 119 -1.64 1.21 -6.78
C ARG A 119 -2.96 0.55 -7.07
N ALA A 120 -3.09 -0.73 -6.75
CA ALA A 120 -4.28 -1.47 -7.08
C ALA A 120 -4.48 -2.69 -6.19
N GLY A 121 -5.72 -3.15 -6.10
CA GLY A 121 -6.08 -4.34 -5.35
C GLY A 121 -7.48 -4.84 -5.65
N GLU A 122 -7.82 -5.98 -5.07
CA GLU A 122 -9.12 -6.61 -5.15
C GLU A 122 -9.91 -6.31 -3.88
N VAL A 123 -11.13 -5.80 -4.03
CA VAL A 123 -12.01 -5.56 -2.88
C VAL A 123 -12.52 -6.91 -2.37
N VAL A 124 -12.06 -7.31 -1.19
CA VAL A 124 -12.39 -8.60 -0.57
C VAL A 124 -13.54 -8.48 0.42
N GLU A 125 -13.78 -7.28 0.95
CA GLU A 125 -14.90 -6.96 1.83
C GLU A 125 -15.44 -5.55 1.56
N GLY A 126 -16.74 -5.29 1.78
CA GLY A 126 -17.37 -3.98 1.62
C GLY A 126 -17.55 -3.55 0.16
N ARG A 127 -17.83 -4.49 -0.77
CA ARG A 127 -17.95 -4.22 -2.22
C ARG A 127 -19.02 -3.18 -2.56
N GLU A 128 -20.16 -3.23 -1.90
CA GLU A 128 -21.25 -2.28 -2.13
C GLU A 128 -20.85 -0.86 -1.70
N LEU A 129 -20.21 -0.74 -0.54
CA LEU A 129 -19.67 0.52 -0.04
C LEU A 129 -18.56 1.05 -0.96
N ALA A 130 -17.63 0.21 -1.38
CA ALA A 130 -16.60 0.57 -2.34
C ALA A 130 -17.19 1.06 -3.68
N ALA A 131 -18.26 0.42 -4.15
CA ALA A 131 -18.98 0.81 -5.37
C ALA A 131 -19.72 2.15 -5.20
N SER A 132 -20.35 2.39 -4.04
CA SER A 132 -21.08 3.66 -3.76
C SER A 132 -20.13 4.87 -3.75
N ARG A 133 -18.90 4.69 -3.25
CA ARG A 133 -17.85 5.72 -3.28
C ARG A 133 -17.34 6.00 -4.70
N ARG A 134 -17.73 5.18 -5.69
CA ARG A 134 -17.38 5.32 -7.10
C ARG A 134 -18.53 5.00 -8.06
N PRO A 135 -19.63 5.74 -8.05
CA PRO A 135 -20.85 5.42 -8.81
C PRO A 135 -20.67 5.39 -10.32
N ARG A 136 -19.61 6.03 -10.87
CA ARG A 136 -19.30 6.03 -12.30
C ARG A 136 -18.33 4.94 -12.73
N ALA A 137 -17.86 4.07 -11.80
CA ALA A 137 -16.91 3.00 -12.14
C ALA A 137 -17.62 1.85 -12.85
N ARG A 138 -17.09 1.42 -13.99
CA ARG A 138 -17.51 0.17 -14.63
C ARG A 138 -16.94 -1.00 -13.80
N GLY A 139 -17.72 -2.05 -13.52
CA GLY A 139 -17.27 -3.27 -12.88
C GLY A 139 -17.65 -3.45 -11.41
N GLY A 140 -18.65 -2.72 -10.89
CA GLY A 140 -19.31 -3.04 -9.60
C GLY A 140 -18.43 -3.06 -8.35
N GLY A 141 -17.35 -2.27 -8.30
CA GLY A 141 -16.57 -2.12 -7.09
C GLY A 141 -15.65 -3.30 -6.72
N ALA A 142 -15.59 -4.37 -7.53
CA ALA A 142 -14.82 -5.56 -7.21
C ALA A 142 -13.29 -5.35 -7.26
N VAL A 143 -12.81 -4.37 -8.02
CA VAL A 143 -11.39 -4.06 -8.16
C VAL A 143 -11.11 -2.57 -8.06
N ALA A 144 -10.05 -2.24 -7.33
CA ALA A 144 -9.48 -0.90 -7.25
C ALA A 144 -8.29 -0.81 -8.19
N LYS A 145 -8.49 -0.30 -9.42
CA LYS A 145 -7.46 -0.26 -10.46
C LYS A 145 -6.87 1.15 -10.60
N GLY A 146 -5.67 1.33 -10.08
CA GLY A 146 -4.95 2.60 -10.04
C GLY A 146 -5.00 3.30 -8.69
N PRO A 147 -3.96 4.12 -8.32
CA PRO A 147 -3.79 4.66 -6.97
C PRO A 147 -4.94 5.55 -6.51
N ALA A 148 -5.44 6.42 -7.37
CA ALA A 148 -6.59 7.27 -7.06
C ALA A 148 -7.89 6.47 -6.86
N VAL A 149 -8.03 5.35 -7.57
CA VAL A 149 -9.18 4.45 -7.39
C VAL A 149 -9.08 3.74 -6.04
N LEU A 150 -7.89 3.26 -5.69
CA LEU A 150 -7.64 2.58 -4.43
C LEU A 150 -8.00 3.46 -3.23
N THR A 151 -7.52 4.70 -3.19
CA THR A 151 -7.86 5.64 -2.11
C THR A 151 -9.35 5.96 -2.08
N SER A 152 -9.97 6.13 -3.26
CA SER A 152 -11.41 6.41 -3.36
C SER A 152 -12.29 5.30 -2.80
N VAL A 153 -12.03 4.03 -3.14
CA VAL A 153 -12.84 2.90 -2.63
C VAL A 153 -12.65 2.69 -1.14
N LEU A 154 -11.45 2.98 -0.61
CA LEU A 154 -11.15 2.91 0.82
C LEU A 154 -11.66 4.13 1.61
N GLY A 155 -12.05 5.22 0.93
CA GLY A 155 -12.40 6.47 1.60
C GLY A 155 -11.19 7.20 2.18
N ILE A 156 -9.99 6.94 1.66
CA ILE A 156 -8.74 7.58 2.13
C ILE A 156 -8.58 8.95 1.49
N ASP A 157 -8.39 9.95 2.32
CA ASP A 157 -8.17 11.35 1.97
C ASP A 157 -7.02 11.99 2.78
N ARG A 158 -6.98 13.32 2.84
CA ARG A 158 -5.92 14.08 3.52
C ARG A 158 -5.83 13.80 5.02
N ASP A 159 -6.95 13.58 5.68
CA ASP A 159 -7.02 13.40 7.14
C ASP A 159 -6.39 12.08 7.58
N HIS A 160 -6.21 11.16 6.65
CA HIS A 160 -5.51 9.90 6.86
C HIS A 160 -3.97 10.01 6.70
N ASN A 161 -3.42 11.20 6.38
CA ASN A 161 -1.98 11.39 6.26
C ASN A 161 -1.29 11.32 7.62
N GLY A 162 -0.36 10.39 7.79
CA GLY A 162 0.37 10.17 9.05
C GLY A 162 -0.27 9.13 9.97
N ILE A 163 -1.37 8.49 9.58
CA ILE A 163 -1.97 7.40 10.36
C ILE A 163 -0.99 6.22 10.46
N ASP A 164 -0.92 5.63 11.65
CA ASP A 164 -0.18 4.41 11.93
C ASP A 164 -0.99 3.17 11.54
N LEU A 165 -0.53 2.46 10.52
CA LEU A 165 -1.20 1.25 10.01
C LEU A 165 -0.93 0.01 10.86
N THR A 166 -0.01 0.10 11.83
CA THR A 166 0.37 -0.98 12.76
C THR A 166 -0.39 -0.91 14.07
N ASP A 167 -1.15 0.17 14.29
CA ASP A 167 -2.01 0.31 15.47
C ASP A 167 -3.34 -0.43 15.23
N ALA A 168 -3.71 -1.29 16.16
CA ALA A 168 -4.93 -2.09 16.11
C ALA A 168 -6.21 -1.24 16.16
N ASP A 169 -6.14 -0.06 16.78
CA ASP A 169 -7.26 0.87 16.93
C ASP A 169 -7.33 1.92 15.80
N SER A 170 -6.35 1.92 14.91
CA SER A 170 -6.30 2.84 13.77
C SER A 170 -7.50 2.66 12.82
N PRO A 171 -8.07 3.76 12.27
CA PRO A 171 -9.14 3.68 11.28
C PRO A 171 -8.69 3.05 9.96
N VAL A 172 -7.40 3.09 9.65
CA VAL A 172 -6.81 2.36 8.52
C VAL A 172 -5.71 1.45 9.03
N ARG A 173 -5.78 0.15 8.69
CA ARG A 173 -4.81 -0.84 9.18
C ARG A 173 -4.27 -1.68 8.04
N LEU A 174 -3.03 -2.11 8.18
CA LEU A 174 -2.43 -3.09 7.29
C LEU A 174 -2.48 -4.48 7.94
N LEU A 175 -3.22 -5.37 7.33
CA LEU A 175 -3.38 -6.74 7.80
C LEU A 175 -2.47 -7.69 7.00
N ALA A 176 -1.89 -8.65 7.68
CA ALA A 176 -1.11 -9.70 7.03
C ALA A 176 -2.01 -10.52 6.10
N GLY A 177 -1.56 -10.72 4.87
CA GLY A 177 -2.24 -11.56 3.90
C GLY A 177 -1.53 -12.89 3.67
N SER A 178 -2.07 -13.70 2.76
CA SER A 178 -1.35 -14.88 2.29
C SER A 178 -0.13 -14.47 1.47
N PRO A 179 1.07 -14.99 1.78
CA PRO A 179 2.27 -14.73 0.99
C PRO A 179 2.04 -15.08 -0.48
N VAL A 180 2.46 -14.17 -1.36
CA VAL A 180 2.43 -14.42 -2.81
C VAL A 180 3.71 -15.15 -3.22
N PRO A 181 3.62 -16.31 -3.88
CA PRO A 181 4.79 -17.02 -4.38
C PRO A 181 5.65 -16.14 -5.29
N SER A 182 6.98 -16.24 -5.20
CA SER A 182 7.91 -15.35 -5.91
C SER A 182 7.78 -15.42 -7.44
N ASP A 183 7.43 -16.59 -7.99
CA ASP A 183 7.15 -16.82 -9.40
C ASP A 183 5.85 -16.15 -9.90
N ARG A 184 4.97 -15.75 -8.97
CA ARG A 184 3.75 -15.00 -9.25
C ARG A 184 3.94 -13.48 -9.09
N ILE A 185 5.11 -13.02 -8.64
CA ILE A 185 5.43 -11.59 -8.52
C ILE A 185 6.17 -11.14 -9.76
N HIS A 186 5.51 -10.36 -10.59
CA HIS A 186 6.12 -9.72 -11.75
C HIS A 186 6.66 -8.33 -11.38
N THR A 187 7.68 -7.90 -12.11
CA THR A 187 8.31 -6.58 -11.95
C THR A 187 8.43 -5.85 -13.25
N GLY A 188 8.47 -4.53 -13.19
CA GLY A 188 8.64 -3.69 -14.36
C GLY A 188 8.76 -2.21 -14.02
N PRO A 189 8.78 -1.34 -15.02
CA PRO A 189 8.91 0.09 -14.82
C PRO A 189 7.68 0.68 -14.12
N ARG A 190 7.92 1.75 -13.34
CA ARG A 190 6.88 2.52 -12.63
C ARG A 190 6.04 3.33 -13.59
N VAL A 191 4.77 3.52 -13.27
CA VAL A 191 3.80 4.21 -14.12
C VAL A 191 3.89 5.72 -13.96
N GLY A 192 4.04 6.44 -15.07
CA GLY A 192 3.88 7.90 -15.08
C GLY A 192 5.03 8.70 -14.45
N VAL A 193 6.14 8.06 -14.05
CA VAL A 193 7.31 8.76 -13.49
C VAL A 193 8.08 9.50 -14.59
N ALA A 194 8.68 10.64 -14.24
CA ALA A 194 9.44 11.49 -15.17
C ALA A 194 10.97 11.25 -15.10
N ALA A 195 11.43 10.53 -14.08
CA ALA A 195 12.83 10.17 -13.88
C ALA A 195 12.93 8.69 -13.49
N ALA A 196 14.12 8.08 -13.62
CA ALA A 196 14.34 6.66 -13.35
C ALA A 196 13.26 5.76 -13.97
N MET A 197 12.86 6.07 -15.21
CA MET A 197 11.70 5.49 -15.89
C MET A 197 11.85 4.00 -16.20
N ASP A 198 13.07 3.51 -16.34
CA ASP A 198 13.34 2.13 -16.72
C ASP A 198 13.69 1.23 -15.53
N VAL A 199 13.71 1.81 -14.30
CA VAL A 199 13.97 1.04 -13.07
C VAL A 199 12.77 0.16 -12.76
N PRO A 200 12.95 -1.18 -12.55
CA PRO A 200 11.84 -2.14 -12.41
C PRO A 200 11.30 -2.19 -10.98
N TRP A 201 10.94 -1.06 -10.42
CA TRP A 201 10.42 -0.94 -9.05
C TRP A 201 8.89 -0.87 -8.96
N ARG A 202 8.19 -1.32 -9.97
CA ARG A 202 6.77 -1.65 -9.90
C ARG A 202 6.62 -3.15 -9.79
N PHE A 203 5.77 -3.60 -8.86
CA PHE A 203 5.53 -4.99 -8.53
C PHE A 203 4.04 -5.29 -8.61
N TRP A 204 3.68 -6.48 -9.15
CA TRP A 204 2.28 -6.89 -9.22
C TRP A 204 2.12 -8.39 -9.22
N ILE A 205 0.92 -8.85 -8.82
CA ILE A 205 0.55 -10.26 -8.86
C ILE A 205 0.15 -10.64 -10.29
N ALA A 206 0.83 -11.63 -10.87
CA ALA A 206 0.54 -12.13 -12.21
C ALA A 206 -0.89 -12.64 -12.33
N GLY A 207 -1.59 -12.20 -13.38
CA GLY A 207 -2.97 -12.62 -13.66
C GLY A 207 -4.05 -11.94 -12.81
N SER A 208 -3.71 -11.05 -11.85
CA SER A 208 -4.74 -10.31 -11.12
C SER A 208 -5.47 -9.31 -12.03
N PRO A 209 -6.82 -9.29 -12.01
CA PRO A 209 -7.62 -8.37 -12.80
C PRO A 209 -7.49 -6.91 -12.34
N ALA A 210 -6.96 -6.70 -11.12
CA ALA A 210 -6.80 -5.38 -10.54
C ALA A 210 -5.59 -4.61 -11.09
N VAL A 211 -4.62 -5.29 -11.69
CA VAL A 211 -3.38 -4.65 -12.17
C VAL A 211 -3.68 -3.54 -13.19
N SER A 212 -3.11 -2.36 -12.95
CA SER A 212 -3.34 -1.19 -13.79
C SER A 212 -2.57 -1.26 -15.11
N THR A 213 -3.11 -0.64 -16.15
CA THR A 213 -2.42 -0.56 -17.43
C THR A 213 -1.16 0.29 -17.30
N TYR A 214 -0.03 -0.22 -17.79
CA TYR A 214 1.21 0.55 -17.84
C TYR A 214 1.07 1.78 -18.75
N ARG A 215 1.52 2.91 -18.24
CA ARG A 215 1.66 4.16 -19.02
C ARG A 215 3.03 4.74 -18.75
N ARG A 216 3.83 4.87 -19.80
CA ARG A 216 5.14 5.53 -19.71
C ARG A 216 4.95 6.99 -19.30
N GLY A 217 5.74 7.49 -18.37
CA GLY A 217 5.80 8.91 -18.02
C GLY A 217 6.40 9.75 -19.15
N GLY A 218 6.07 11.04 -19.20
CA GLY A 218 6.73 12.02 -20.06
C GLY A 218 8.01 12.52 -19.43
N ARG A 219 9.00 12.97 -20.25
CA ARG A 219 10.17 13.71 -19.75
C ARG A 219 9.69 14.94 -18.96
N ALA A 220 10.31 15.18 -17.80
CA ALA A 220 10.11 16.45 -17.08
C ALA A 220 10.38 17.60 -18.07
N ARG A 221 9.39 18.47 -18.28
CA ARG A 221 9.60 19.68 -19.09
C ARG A 221 10.65 20.52 -18.35
N THR A 222 11.86 20.54 -18.88
CA THR A 222 12.88 21.50 -18.45
C THR A 222 12.24 22.90 -18.61
N ARG A 223 12.01 23.59 -17.50
CA ARG A 223 11.68 25.01 -17.57
C ARG A 223 12.91 25.71 -18.18
N VAL A 224 12.81 26.04 -19.45
CA VAL A 224 13.73 27.00 -20.07
C VAL A 224 13.38 28.34 -19.42
N THR A 225 14.19 28.75 -18.47
CA THR A 225 14.22 30.15 -18.03
C THR A 225 14.69 30.95 -19.25
N ARG A 226 13.78 31.67 -19.88
CA ARG A 226 14.14 32.70 -20.85
C ARG A 226 14.92 33.79 -20.12
N PRO A 227 15.99 34.29 -20.73
CA PRO A 227 16.79 35.43 -20.20
C PRO A 227 15.98 36.70 -20.08
#